data_acfd8d31b45b18050a73be7c54e9fbd7
#
_entry.id   acfd8d31b45b18050a73be7c54e9fbd7
#
_cell.length_a   1.000
_cell.length_b   1.000
_cell.length_c   1.000
_cell.angle_alpha   90.00
_cell.angle_beta   90.00
_cell.angle_gamma   90.00
#
_symmetry.space_group_name_H-M   'P 1'
#
loop_
_entity.id
_entity.type
_entity.pdbx_description
1 polymer ?
#
loop_
_entity_poly.entity_id
_entity_poly.type
_entity_poly.pdbx_seq_one_letter_code
_entity_poly.pdbx_strand_id
1 'polypeptide(L)'
;MLTVKNLYHSYTNDNRYAVQDIHFEIEKGEIFGFLGPSGAGKSTTQKILIGLLPLQRGEVRIADIDIRKPTEQLFNIIGVSFEQPNIYKKLTGLENLEFYRKMFSVPTEDPMKLLRMVGLEQAANKRAGGYSKGMMQRLVFARSMLNAPKMWFLDEPTSGLDPNTASQIKEIIWQKRKEGATIFLTTHNMHIADELCDRVAFINDGKIELIDSPRNLKLKYGERMVLVEYKEGGMVKKEYLSMVEEKDRKRLNRLIDEGNIETMHSQEATLEEIFIKVTGRGLK
;
A
#
# COMPACT_ATOMS: atom_id res chain seq x y z
N MET A 1 -11.47 -12.54 -4.14
CA MET A 1 -12.05 -11.24 -4.55
C MET A 1 -11.45 -10.73 -5.86
N LEU A 2 -10.13 -10.73 -6.00
CA LEU A 2 -9.41 -10.43 -7.24
C LEU A 2 -8.54 -11.63 -7.62
N THR A 3 -8.60 -12.07 -8.88
CA THR A 3 -7.73 -13.11 -9.43
C THR A 3 -7.02 -12.58 -10.68
N VAL A 4 -5.71 -12.72 -10.72
CA VAL A 4 -4.84 -12.33 -11.84
C VAL A 4 -4.03 -13.54 -12.25
N LYS A 5 -4.08 -13.92 -13.53
CA LYS A 5 -3.35 -15.08 -14.09
C LYS A 5 -2.62 -14.69 -15.36
N ASN A 6 -1.32 -14.99 -15.42
CA ASN A 6 -0.45 -14.81 -16.57
C ASN A 6 -0.60 -13.44 -17.24
N LEU A 7 -0.61 -12.38 -16.43
CA LEU A 7 -0.76 -11.01 -16.91
C LEU A 7 0.53 -10.52 -17.56
N TYR A 8 0.41 -10.08 -18.80
CA TYR A 8 1.49 -9.44 -19.58
C TYR A 8 1.00 -8.12 -20.14
N HIS A 9 1.88 -7.13 -20.17
CA HIS A 9 1.63 -5.85 -20.84
C HIS A 9 2.92 -5.24 -21.37
N SER A 10 2.88 -4.78 -22.63
CA SER A 10 3.95 -4.00 -23.25
C SER A 10 3.36 -2.70 -23.80
N TYR A 11 4.08 -1.59 -23.64
CA TYR A 11 3.74 -0.30 -24.26
C TYR A 11 4.25 -0.18 -25.69
N THR A 12 5.16 -1.05 -26.07
CA THR A 12 5.81 -1.11 -27.38
C THR A 12 5.56 -2.49 -27.98
N ASN A 13 5.58 -2.60 -29.29
CA ASN A 13 5.40 -3.90 -29.98
C ASN A 13 6.70 -4.73 -30.04
N ASP A 14 7.70 -4.35 -29.27
CA ASP A 14 8.97 -5.06 -29.12
C ASP A 14 8.91 -5.90 -27.83
N ASN A 15 9.30 -7.04 -27.71
CA ASN A 15 9.23 -7.95 -26.56
C ASN A 15 9.69 -7.37 -25.20
N ARG A 16 9.57 -6.04 -25.01
CA ARG A 16 9.82 -5.34 -23.75
C ARG A 16 8.52 -5.23 -22.96
N TYR A 17 8.44 -6.00 -21.90
CA TYR A 17 7.26 -6.03 -21.04
C TYR A 17 7.43 -5.10 -19.84
N ALA A 18 6.45 -4.22 -19.62
CA ALA A 18 6.31 -3.46 -18.38
C ALA A 18 5.72 -4.33 -17.25
N VAL A 19 5.00 -5.39 -17.61
CA VAL A 19 4.43 -6.40 -16.71
C VAL A 19 4.57 -7.75 -17.42
N GLN A 20 5.16 -8.73 -16.72
CA GLN A 20 5.49 -10.02 -17.30
C GLN A 20 5.13 -11.17 -16.35
N ASP A 21 4.23 -12.04 -16.79
CA ASP A 21 3.82 -13.26 -16.10
C ASP A 21 3.36 -13.04 -14.66
N ILE A 22 2.63 -11.95 -14.41
CA ILE A 22 2.12 -11.64 -13.09
C ILE A 22 0.91 -12.53 -12.79
N HIS A 23 0.96 -13.21 -11.66
CA HIS A 23 -0.16 -13.98 -11.13
C HIS A 23 -0.25 -13.81 -9.61
N PHE A 24 -1.45 -13.53 -9.12
CA PHE A 24 -1.77 -13.44 -7.69
C PHE A 24 -3.28 -13.46 -7.47
N GLU A 25 -3.67 -13.72 -6.24
CA GLU A 25 -5.06 -13.68 -5.80
C GLU A 25 -5.16 -12.85 -4.53
N ILE A 26 -6.27 -12.12 -4.40
CA ILE A 26 -6.60 -11.35 -3.20
C ILE A 26 -7.91 -11.88 -2.64
N GLU A 27 -7.89 -12.23 -1.38
CA GLU A 27 -9.05 -12.72 -0.67
C GLU A 27 -10.02 -11.57 -0.31
N LYS A 28 -11.25 -11.92 0.02
CA LYS A 28 -12.23 -10.91 0.44
C LYS A 28 -11.86 -10.36 1.82
N GLY A 29 -11.84 -9.03 1.95
CA GLY A 29 -11.50 -8.35 3.20
C GLY A 29 -9.99 -8.29 3.50
N GLU A 30 -9.14 -8.62 2.52
CA GLU A 30 -7.68 -8.54 2.60
C GLU A 30 -7.17 -7.16 2.19
N ILE A 31 -6.13 -6.66 2.87
CA ILE A 31 -5.29 -5.56 2.38
C ILE A 31 -4.04 -6.17 1.76
N PHE A 32 -3.95 -6.09 0.44
CA PHE A 32 -2.84 -6.63 -0.34
C PHE A 32 -1.94 -5.51 -0.85
N GLY A 33 -0.68 -5.50 -0.39
CA GLY A 33 0.34 -4.55 -0.81
C GLY A 33 1.06 -4.99 -2.08
N PHE A 34 1.19 -4.08 -3.05
CA PHE A 34 1.96 -4.31 -4.28
C PHE A 34 3.15 -3.37 -4.30
N LEU A 35 4.32 -3.88 -3.92
CA LEU A 35 5.48 -3.11 -3.48
C LEU A 35 6.65 -3.23 -4.44
N GLY A 36 7.33 -2.13 -4.69
CA GLY A 36 8.53 -2.13 -5.54
C GLY A 36 8.99 -0.73 -5.88
N PRO A 37 10.16 -0.58 -6.51
CA PRO A 37 10.72 0.71 -6.90
C PRO A 37 9.88 1.41 -7.97
N SER A 38 10.19 2.68 -8.21
CA SER A 38 9.61 3.40 -9.35
C SER A 38 9.94 2.67 -10.66
N GLY A 39 8.95 2.56 -11.55
CA GLY A 39 9.12 1.84 -12.83
C GLY A 39 9.00 0.31 -12.76
N ALA A 40 8.84 -0.31 -11.59
CA ALA A 40 8.74 -1.76 -11.44
C ALA A 40 7.48 -2.40 -12.08
N GLY A 41 6.49 -1.60 -12.52
CA GLY A 41 5.24 -2.10 -13.14
C GLY A 41 3.99 -1.94 -12.26
N LYS A 42 4.09 -1.37 -11.05
CA LYS A 42 2.96 -1.21 -10.12
C LYS A 42 1.77 -0.47 -10.72
N SER A 43 1.98 0.76 -11.16
CA SER A 43 0.90 1.58 -11.74
C SER A 43 0.39 1.03 -13.07
N THR A 44 1.24 0.34 -13.85
CA THR A 44 0.81 -0.37 -15.07
C THR A 44 -0.14 -1.50 -14.71
N THR A 45 0.23 -2.33 -13.76
CA THR A 45 -0.63 -3.42 -13.26
C THR A 45 -1.96 -2.85 -12.76
N GLN A 46 -1.94 -1.85 -11.88
CA GLN A 46 -3.17 -1.25 -11.36
C GLN A 46 -4.06 -0.68 -12.49
N LYS A 47 -3.48 0.05 -13.46
CA LYS A 47 -4.25 0.59 -14.59
C LYS A 47 -4.93 -0.49 -15.42
N ILE A 48 -4.31 -1.65 -15.57
CA ILE A 48 -4.94 -2.80 -16.25
C ILE A 48 -6.10 -3.34 -15.40
N LEU A 49 -5.88 -3.54 -14.08
CA LEU A 49 -6.89 -4.08 -13.18
C LEU A 49 -8.17 -3.22 -13.12
N ILE A 50 -8.03 -1.90 -13.23
CA ILE A 50 -9.17 -0.98 -13.22
C ILE A 50 -9.70 -0.63 -14.62
N GLY A 51 -9.18 -1.27 -15.68
CA GLY A 51 -9.65 -1.09 -17.05
C GLY A 51 -9.19 0.18 -17.76
N LEU A 52 -8.20 0.91 -17.23
CA LEU A 52 -7.60 2.10 -17.89
C LEU A 52 -6.59 1.71 -18.97
N LEU A 53 -6.00 0.54 -18.88
CA LEU A 53 -5.18 -0.06 -19.93
C LEU A 53 -5.81 -1.38 -20.38
N PRO A 54 -5.70 -1.72 -21.68
CA PRO A 54 -6.25 -2.96 -22.19
C PRO A 54 -5.50 -4.17 -21.60
N LEU A 55 -6.24 -5.21 -21.24
CA LEU A 55 -5.69 -6.52 -20.91
C LEU A 55 -5.20 -7.19 -22.19
N GLN A 56 -3.90 -7.08 -22.50
CA GLN A 56 -3.30 -7.62 -23.71
C GLN A 56 -3.22 -9.15 -23.67
N ARG A 57 -2.77 -9.70 -22.52
CA ARG A 57 -2.63 -11.15 -22.33
C ARG A 57 -2.85 -11.51 -20.86
N GLY A 58 -3.42 -12.67 -20.61
CA GLY A 58 -3.72 -13.19 -19.29
C GLY A 58 -5.21 -13.17 -18.97
N GLU A 59 -5.54 -13.37 -17.72
CA GLU A 59 -6.90 -13.36 -17.20
C GLU A 59 -6.94 -12.53 -15.92
N VAL A 60 -7.94 -11.64 -15.82
CA VAL A 60 -8.18 -10.84 -14.61
C VAL A 60 -9.68 -10.85 -14.31
N ARG A 61 -10.02 -11.21 -13.07
CA ARG A 61 -11.40 -11.19 -12.57
C ARG A 61 -11.50 -10.43 -11.26
N ILE A 62 -12.50 -9.60 -11.14
CA ILE A 62 -12.88 -8.90 -9.91
C ILE A 62 -14.29 -9.33 -9.54
N ALA A 63 -14.47 -9.95 -8.38
CA ALA A 63 -15.77 -10.50 -7.95
C ALA A 63 -16.41 -11.35 -9.07
N ASP A 64 -15.61 -12.24 -9.69
CA ASP A 64 -15.97 -13.13 -10.80
C ASP A 64 -16.29 -12.44 -12.14
N ILE A 65 -16.23 -11.11 -12.21
CA ILE A 65 -16.42 -10.34 -13.44
C ILE A 65 -15.08 -10.26 -14.20
N ASP A 66 -15.06 -10.70 -15.46
CA ASP A 66 -13.89 -10.57 -16.36
C ASP A 66 -13.73 -9.10 -16.77
N ILE A 67 -12.57 -8.50 -16.48
CA ILE A 67 -12.31 -7.07 -16.80
C ILE A 67 -12.26 -6.75 -18.29
N ARG A 68 -12.11 -7.74 -19.17
CA ARG A 68 -12.20 -7.55 -20.65
C ARG A 68 -13.61 -7.18 -21.11
N LYS A 69 -14.60 -7.52 -20.28
CA LYS A 69 -16.00 -7.19 -20.52
C LYS A 69 -16.51 -6.37 -19.33
N PRO A 70 -16.02 -5.13 -19.16
CA PRO A 70 -16.40 -4.31 -18.02
C PRO A 70 -17.89 -4.02 -18.11
N THR A 71 -18.56 -4.22 -16.98
CA THR A 71 -19.97 -3.93 -16.82
C THR A 71 -20.15 -2.77 -15.85
N GLU A 72 -21.30 -2.12 -15.90
CA GLU A 72 -21.68 -1.13 -14.88
C GLU A 72 -21.57 -1.71 -13.46
N GLN A 73 -21.90 -2.99 -13.31
CA GLN A 73 -21.75 -3.72 -12.04
C GLN A 73 -20.31 -3.70 -11.53
N LEU A 74 -19.31 -3.85 -12.41
CA LEU A 74 -17.90 -3.77 -12.02
C LEU A 74 -17.56 -2.38 -11.49
N PHE A 75 -17.94 -1.32 -12.22
CA PHE A 75 -17.65 0.06 -11.81
C PHE A 75 -18.36 0.46 -10.53
N ASN A 76 -19.53 -0.11 -10.25
CA ASN A 76 -20.27 0.12 -9.01
C ASN A 76 -19.62 -0.53 -7.77
N ILE A 77 -18.74 -1.52 -7.94
CA ILE A 77 -18.09 -2.22 -6.81
C ILE A 77 -16.61 -1.86 -6.63
N ILE A 78 -16.01 -1.12 -7.57
CA ILE A 78 -14.62 -0.67 -7.44
C ILE A 78 -14.55 0.80 -7.03
N GLY A 79 -13.58 1.14 -6.19
CA GLY A 79 -13.17 2.50 -5.88
C GLY A 79 -11.70 2.68 -6.23
N VAL A 80 -11.31 3.87 -6.71
CA VAL A 80 -9.93 4.13 -7.13
C VAL A 80 -9.44 5.47 -6.60
N SER A 81 -8.36 5.45 -5.83
CA SER A 81 -7.59 6.62 -5.45
C SER A 81 -6.27 6.64 -6.21
N PHE A 82 -6.04 7.65 -7.03
CA PHE A 82 -4.82 7.81 -7.81
C PHE A 82 -3.80 8.64 -7.05
N GLU A 83 -2.52 8.37 -7.27
CA GLU A 83 -1.42 9.18 -6.74
C GLU A 83 -1.52 10.64 -7.23
N GLN A 84 -1.80 10.84 -8.53
CA GLN A 84 -1.97 12.18 -9.08
C GLN A 84 -3.43 12.61 -9.02
N PRO A 85 -3.74 13.74 -8.37
CA PRO A 85 -5.10 14.23 -8.25
C PRO A 85 -5.73 14.61 -9.60
N ASN A 86 -6.79 13.87 -9.98
CA ASN A 86 -7.60 14.12 -11.17
C ASN A 86 -8.98 14.66 -10.75
N ILE A 87 -9.02 15.94 -10.38
CA ILE A 87 -10.21 16.63 -9.87
C ILE A 87 -10.59 17.82 -10.76
N TYR A 88 -11.85 18.21 -10.72
CA TYR A 88 -12.35 19.41 -11.41
C TYR A 88 -12.03 20.67 -10.60
N LYS A 89 -10.95 21.37 -10.97
CA LYS A 89 -10.43 22.53 -10.23
C LYS A 89 -11.42 23.71 -10.15
N LYS A 90 -12.35 23.82 -11.10
CA LYS A 90 -13.37 24.89 -11.13
C LYS A 90 -14.54 24.61 -10.18
N LEU A 91 -14.76 23.36 -9.81
CA LEU A 91 -15.77 22.93 -8.85
C LEU A 91 -15.23 23.04 -7.41
N THR A 92 -16.13 23.17 -6.45
CA THR A 92 -15.80 23.04 -5.01
C THR A 92 -15.48 21.59 -4.65
N GLY A 93 -14.98 21.35 -3.43
CA GLY A 93 -14.77 19.99 -2.94
C GLY A 93 -16.07 19.17 -2.92
N LEU A 94 -17.16 19.79 -2.43
CA LEU A 94 -18.48 19.16 -2.38
C LEU A 94 -19.02 18.88 -3.79
N GLU A 95 -18.99 19.87 -4.67
CA GLU A 95 -19.46 19.72 -6.07
C GLU A 95 -18.68 18.63 -6.83
N ASN A 96 -17.37 18.46 -6.56
CA ASN A 96 -16.61 17.35 -7.12
C ASN A 96 -17.19 16.00 -6.69
N LEU A 97 -17.47 15.80 -5.42
CA LEU A 97 -18.04 14.53 -4.93
C LEU A 97 -19.47 14.33 -5.45
N GLU A 98 -20.31 15.36 -5.43
CA GLU A 98 -21.68 15.30 -5.96
C GLU A 98 -21.72 14.98 -7.47
N PHE A 99 -20.76 15.49 -8.24
CA PHE A 99 -20.62 15.17 -9.66
C PHE A 99 -20.33 13.68 -9.88
N TYR A 100 -19.31 13.14 -9.16
CA TYR A 100 -18.96 11.73 -9.29
C TYR A 100 -20.02 10.80 -8.72
N ARG A 101 -20.71 11.19 -7.65
CA ARG A 101 -21.82 10.44 -7.06
C ARG A 101 -22.90 10.09 -8.09
N LYS A 102 -23.21 11.01 -9.00
CA LYS A 102 -24.23 10.82 -10.05
C LYS A 102 -23.85 9.79 -11.12
N MET A 103 -22.59 9.35 -11.15
CA MET A 103 -22.13 8.33 -12.10
C MET A 103 -22.43 6.91 -11.63
N PHE A 104 -22.77 6.72 -10.36
CA PHE A 104 -23.07 5.40 -9.79
C PHE A 104 -24.57 5.11 -9.84
N SER A 105 -24.94 3.88 -10.17
CA SER A 105 -26.31 3.37 -10.12
C SER A 105 -26.66 2.65 -8.81
N VAL A 106 -25.75 2.68 -7.85
CA VAL A 106 -25.91 2.12 -6.51
C VAL A 106 -26.01 3.22 -5.46
N PRO A 107 -26.57 2.93 -4.27
CA PRO A 107 -26.50 3.87 -3.14
C PRO A 107 -25.07 4.29 -2.85
N THR A 108 -24.86 5.59 -2.61
CA THR A 108 -23.57 6.17 -2.34
C THR A 108 -23.51 6.74 -0.93
N GLU A 109 -22.29 6.85 -0.40
CA GLU A 109 -22.03 7.57 0.85
C GLU A 109 -22.35 9.06 0.70
N ASP A 110 -22.70 9.71 1.81
CA ASP A 110 -22.90 11.16 1.84
C ASP A 110 -21.58 11.91 1.59
N PRO A 111 -21.51 12.79 0.55
CA PRO A 111 -20.32 13.56 0.24
C PRO A 111 -19.78 14.38 1.41
N MET A 112 -20.65 15.01 2.23
CA MET A 112 -20.20 15.78 3.38
C MET A 112 -19.60 14.89 4.48
N LYS A 113 -20.17 13.70 4.70
CA LYS A 113 -19.60 12.70 5.61
C LYS A 113 -18.18 12.32 5.16
N LEU A 114 -17.98 12.06 3.87
CA LEU A 114 -16.65 11.73 3.33
C LEU A 114 -15.66 12.87 3.46
N LEU A 115 -16.08 14.13 3.18
CA LEU A 115 -15.22 15.30 3.36
C LEU A 115 -14.82 15.49 4.82
N ARG A 116 -15.74 15.23 5.77
CA ARG A 116 -15.45 15.26 7.20
C ARG A 116 -14.43 14.19 7.59
N MET A 117 -14.59 12.97 7.09
CA MET A 117 -13.67 11.86 7.36
C MET A 117 -12.22 12.19 6.98
N VAL A 118 -12.02 12.93 5.88
CA VAL A 118 -10.68 13.31 5.41
C VAL A 118 -10.26 14.72 5.85
N GLY A 119 -10.97 15.36 6.78
CA GLY A 119 -10.62 16.68 7.33
C GLY A 119 -10.76 17.83 6.30
N LEU A 120 -11.71 17.74 5.37
CA LEU A 120 -11.99 18.76 4.36
C LEU A 120 -13.34 19.47 4.55
N GLU A 121 -14.03 19.24 5.65
CA GLU A 121 -15.37 19.82 5.93
C GLU A 121 -15.36 21.35 5.81
N GLN A 122 -14.40 22.03 6.45
CA GLN A 122 -14.26 23.49 6.43
C GLN A 122 -13.93 24.06 5.04
N ALA A 123 -13.40 23.23 4.15
CA ALA A 123 -13.04 23.60 2.79
C ALA A 123 -14.06 23.11 1.75
N ALA A 124 -15.13 22.40 2.15
CA ALA A 124 -16.11 21.77 1.27
C ALA A 124 -16.63 22.71 0.16
N ASN A 125 -16.92 23.96 0.50
CA ASN A 125 -17.46 24.97 -0.41
C ASN A 125 -16.40 25.85 -1.09
N LYS A 126 -15.08 25.58 -0.87
CA LYS A 126 -14.01 26.27 -1.58
C LYS A 126 -13.71 25.54 -2.90
N ARG A 127 -13.42 26.30 -3.97
CA ARG A 127 -13.00 25.71 -5.25
C ARG A 127 -11.75 24.86 -5.08
N ALA A 128 -11.78 23.66 -5.63
CA ALA A 128 -10.67 22.70 -5.52
C ALA A 128 -9.36 23.18 -6.17
N GLY A 129 -9.44 24.14 -7.11
CA GLY A 129 -8.26 24.80 -7.67
C GLY A 129 -7.43 25.61 -6.65
N GLY A 130 -8.03 25.99 -5.53
CA GLY A 130 -7.35 26.65 -4.40
C GLY A 130 -6.90 25.69 -3.29
N TYR A 131 -7.03 24.38 -3.47
CA TYR A 131 -6.59 23.39 -2.50
C TYR A 131 -5.06 23.21 -2.55
N SER A 132 -4.45 22.94 -1.39
CA SER A 132 -3.06 22.44 -1.36
C SER A 132 -2.96 21.05 -2.00
N LYS A 133 -1.75 20.60 -2.34
CA LYS A 133 -1.52 19.24 -2.86
C LYS A 133 -2.12 18.17 -1.94
N GLY A 134 -1.90 18.27 -0.62
CA GLY A 134 -2.45 17.34 0.36
C GLY A 134 -3.98 17.40 0.47
N MET A 135 -4.60 18.59 0.32
CA MET A 135 -6.06 18.71 0.24
C MET A 135 -6.62 18.06 -1.02
N MET A 136 -5.97 18.25 -2.16
CA MET A 136 -6.38 17.61 -3.42
C MET A 136 -6.28 16.08 -3.32
N GLN A 137 -5.21 15.56 -2.72
CA GLN A 137 -5.03 14.12 -2.50
C GLN A 137 -6.13 13.55 -1.59
N ARG A 138 -6.45 14.24 -0.50
CA ARG A 138 -7.55 13.83 0.40
C ARG A 138 -8.92 13.88 -0.30
N LEU A 139 -9.14 14.83 -1.20
CA LEU A 139 -10.39 14.88 -1.99
C LEU A 139 -10.50 13.69 -2.95
N VAL A 140 -9.41 13.29 -3.63
CA VAL A 140 -9.37 12.08 -4.48
C VAL A 140 -9.62 10.83 -3.65
N PHE A 141 -9.01 10.75 -2.47
CA PHE A 141 -9.23 9.65 -1.54
C PHE A 141 -10.68 9.58 -1.06
N ALA A 142 -11.30 10.71 -0.68
CA ALA A 142 -12.71 10.77 -0.31
C ALA A 142 -13.62 10.32 -1.48
N ARG A 143 -13.33 10.79 -2.69
CA ARG A 143 -14.06 10.40 -3.90
C ARG A 143 -14.05 8.91 -4.14
N SER A 144 -12.93 8.23 -3.88
CA SER A 144 -12.79 6.78 -4.11
C SER A 144 -13.66 5.92 -3.18
N MET A 145 -14.27 6.52 -2.16
CA MET A 145 -15.16 5.85 -1.21
C MET A 145 -16.64 6.07 -1.50
N LEU A 146 -17.01 6.88 -2.49
CA LEU A 146 -18.41 7.29 -2.75
C LEU A 146 -19.37 6.11 -2.89
N ASN A 147 -18.99 5.07 -3.62
CA ASN A 147 -19.81 3.90 -3.89
C ASN A 147 -19.64 2.77 -2.86
N ALA A 148 -19.06 3.05 -1.68
CA ALA A 148 -18.74 2.05 -0.66
C ALA A 148 -18.09 0.79 -1.30
N PRO A 149 -16.90 0.91 -1.90
CA PRO A 149 -16.36 -0.10 -2.81
C PRO A 149 -16.10 -1.43 -2.10
N LYS A 150 -16.43 -2.54 -2.79
CA LYS A 150 -16.05 -3.89 -2.35
C LYS A 150 -14.59 -4.20 -2.68
N MET A 151 -14.07 -3.61 -3.76
CA MET A 151 -12.67 -3.68 -4.15
C MET A 151 -12.12 -2.25 -4.29
N TRP A 152 -11.15 -1.90 -3.47
CA TRP A 152 -10.63 -0.55 -3.35
C TRP A 152 -9.15 -0.49 -3.77
N PHE A 153 -8.86 0.26 -4.83
CA PHE A 153 -7.52 0.46 -5.38
C PHE A 153 -6.95 1.77 -4.87
N LEU A 154 -5.81 1.70 -4.18
CA LEU A 154 -5.13 2.83 -3.58
C LEU A 154 -3.71 2.95 -4.15
N ASP A 155 -3.44 4.01 -4.90
CA ASP A 155 -2.11 4.29 -5.45
C ASP A 155 -1.43 5.36 -4.59
N GLU A 156 -0.39 4.97 -3.84
CA GLU A 156 0.38 5.82 -2.93
C GLU A 156 -0.49 6.71 -2.02
N PRO A 157 -1.46 6.16 -1.25
CA PRO A 157 -2.52 6.95 -0.60
C PRO A 157 -2.03 7.94 0.46
N THR A 158 -0.80 7.78 0.97
CA THR A 158 -0.20 8.65 2.00
C THR A 158 0.94 9.50 1.47
N SER A 159 1.26 9.40 0.18
CA SER A 159 2.37 10.15 -0.44
C SER A 159 2.13 11.66 -0.36
N GLY A 160 3.15 12.39 0.13
CA GLY A 160 3.11 13.86 0.21
C GLY A 160 2.15 14.43 1.27
N LEU A 161 1.65 13.59 2.18
CA LEU A 161 0.89 14.01 3.35
C LEU A 161 1.80 14.19 4.57
N ASP A 162 1.42 15.08 5.47
CA ASP A 162 2.06 15.18 6.79
C ASP A 162 1.75 13.95 7.64
N PRO A 163 2.56 13.66 8.69
CA PRO A 163 2.41 12.45 9.50
C PRO A 163 1.03 12.27 10.13
N ASN A 164 0.41 13.36 10.62
CA ASN A 164 -0.91 13.28 11.25
C ASN A 164 -1.99 12.93 10.23
N THR A 165 -1.96 13.58 9.07
CA THR A 165 -2.89 13.29 7.97
C THR A 165 -2.68 11.88 7.43
N ALA A 166 -1.43 11.43 7.28
CA ALA A 166 -1.12 10.05 6.86
C ALA A 166 -1.67 9.03 7.85
N SER A 167 -1.55 9.27 9.17
CA SER A 167 -2.14 8.41 10.20
C SER A 167 -3.67 8.32 10.08
N GLN A 168 -4.34 9.46 9.86
CA GLN A 168 -5.78 9.51 9.62
C GLN A 168 -6.22 8.66 8.41
N ILE A 169 -5.48 8.77 7.28
CA ILE A 169 -5.76 7.97 6.07
C ILE A 169 -5.59 6.48 6.37
N LYS A 170 -4.55 6.07 7.11
CA LYS A 170 -4.34 4.68 7.52
C LYS A 170 -5.50 4.15 8.37
N GLU A 171 -5.98 4.93 9.33
CA GLU A 171 -7.15 4.58 10.16
C GLU A 171 -8.41 4.37 9.31
N ILE A 172 -8.66 5.24 8.32
CA ILE A 172 -9.80 5.09 7.40
C ILE A 172 -9.65 3.80 6.58
N ILE A 173 -8.46 3.48 6.08
CA ILE A 173 -8.18 2.24 5.35
C ILE A 173 -8.50 1.02 6.24
N TRP A 174 -8.02 1.01 7.48
CA TRP A 174 -8.31 -0.04 8.45
C TRP A 174 -9.79 -0.18 8.77
N GLN A 175 -10.48 0.95 8.95
CA GLN A 175 -11.91 0.94 9.19
C GLN A 175 -12.68 0.35 8.01
N LYS A 176 -12.38 0.78 6.77
CA LYS A 176 -13.04 0.26 5.58
C LYS A 176 -12.79 -1.22 5.35
N ARG A 177 -11.58 -1.71 5.65
CA ARG A 177 -11.30 -3.15 5.68
C ARG A 177 -12.21 -3.88 6.68
N LYS A 178 -12.35 -3.37 7.91
CA LYS A 178 -13.24 -3.96 8.93
C LYS A 178 -14.70 -3.96 8.48
N GLU A 179 -15.12 -2.99 7.69
CA GLU A 179 -16.44 -2.91 7.07
C GLU A 179 -16.60 -3.88 5.88
N GLY A 180 -15.54 -4.63 5.50
CA GLY A 180 -15.56 -5.70 4.50
C GLY A 180 -15.01 -5.30 3.14
N ALA A 181 -14.40 -4.13 3.00
CA ALA A 181 -13.68 -3.75 1.78
C ALA A 181 -12.43 -4.62 1.59
N THR A 182 -12.16 -5.02 0.35
CA THR A 182 -10.90 -5.63 -0.08
C THR A 182 -10.04 -4.55 -0.69
N ILE A 183 -8.76 -4.49 -0.36
CA ILE A 183 -7.91 -3.34 -0.70
C ILE A 183 -6.68 -3.81 -1.46
N PHE A 184 -6.44 -3.22 -2.63
CA PHE A 184 -5.19 -3.32 -3.38
C PHE A 184 -4.42 -2.01 -3.20
N LEU A 185 -3.29 -2.07 -2.54
CA LEU A 185 -2.47 -0.92 -2.19
C LEU A 185 -1.16 -0.97 -2.97
N THR A 186 -0.86 0.05 -3.78
CA THR A 186 0.47 0.23 -4.35
C THR A 186 1.26 1.25 -3.53
N THR A 187 2.50 0.92 -3.19
CA THR A 187 3.41 1.85 -2.55
C THR A 187 4.87 1.44 -2.73
N HIS A 188 5.77 2.41 -2.65
CA HIS A 188 7.21 2.20 -2.48
C HIS A 188 7.64 2.37 -1.01
N ASN A 189 6.73 2.81 -0.14
CA ASN A 189 6.99 2.96 1.29
C ASN A 189 6.73 1.64 2.02
N MET A 190 7.82 0.91 2.31
CA MET A 190 7.78 -0.41 2.96
C MET A 190 7.20 -0.36 4.38
N HIS A 191 7.37 0.77 5.09
CA HIS A 191 6.82 0.93 6.44
C HIS A 191 5.28 0.96 6.42
N ILE A 192 4.69 1.70 5.46
CA ILE A 192 3.23 1.75 5.28
C ILE A 192 2.67 0.35 4.97
N ALA A 193 3.38 -0.39 4.11
CA ALA A 193 2.96 -1.74 3.76
C ALA A 193 3.08 -2.72 4.94
N ASP A 194 4.15 -2.62 5.72
CA ASP A 194 4.36 -3.42 6.93
C ASP A 194 3.26 -3.20 7.98
N GLU A 195 2.79 -1.94 8.09
CA GLU A 195 1.77 -1.56 9.04
C GLU A 195 0.35 -1.95 8.59
N LEU A 196 0.05 -1.84 7.28
CA LEU A 196 -1.32 -1.97 6.79
C LEU A 196 -1.65 -3.33 6.17
N CYS A 197 -0.68 -3.99 5.50
CA CYS A 197 -0.99 -5.09 4.61
C CYS A 197 -1.02 -6.45 5.33
N ASP A 198 -2.00 -7.26 5.00
CA ASP A 198 -2.07 -8.67 5.42
C ASP A 198 -1.03 -9.51 4.67
N ARG A 199 -0.91 -9.27 3.34
CA ARG A 199 0.11 -9.84 2.46
C ARG A 199 0.66 -8.78 1.53
N VAL A 200 1.90 -9.00 1.11
CA VAL A 200 2.60 -8.12 0.17
C VAL A 200 3.18 -8.93 -0.98
N ALA A 201 3.13 -8.35 -2.18
CA ALA A 201 3.86 -8.83 -3.34
C ALA A 201 5.01 -7.88 -3.63
N PHE A 202 6.22 -8.39 -3.73
CA PHE A 202 7.38 -7.63 -4.21
C PHE A 202 7.45 -7.74 -5.73
N ILE A 203 7.32 -6.59 -6.41
CA ILE A 203 7.48 -6.49 -7.85
C ILE A 203 8.80 -5.81 -8.21
N ASN A 204 9.53 -6.41 -9.13
CA ASN A 204 10.75 -5.85 -9.70
C ASN A 204 10.81 -6.17 -11.20
N ASP A 205 11.19 -5.18 -12.04
CA ASP A 205 11.29 -5.34 -13.50
C ASP A 205 10.07 -6.05 -14.13
N GLY A 206 8.87 -5.70 -13.69
CA GLY A 206 7.61 -6.23 -14.21
C GLY A 206 7.23 -7.64 -13.74
N LYS A 207 7.97 -8.25 -12.80
CA LYS A 207 7.72 -9.59 -12.26
C LYS A 207 7.48 -9.57 -10.77
N ILE A 208 6.67 -10.48 -10.29
CA ILE A 208 6.54 -10.73 -8.86
C ILE A 208 7.66 -11.67 -8.43
N GLU A 209 8.50 -11.21 -7.49
CA GLU A 209 9.61 -11.99 -6.94
C GLU A 209 9.14 -12.89 -5.79
N LEU A 210 8.22 -12.40 -4.97
CA LEU A 210 7.62 -13.17 -3.89
C LEU A 210 6.29 -12.56 -3.42
N ILE A 211 5.48 -13.40 -2.76
CA ILE A 211 4.26 -12.98 -2.06
C ILE A 211 4.24 -13.68 -0.71
N ASP A 212 4.12 -12.92 0.38
CA ASP A 212 3.91 -13.45 1.73
C ASP A 212 3.39 -12.34 2.67
N SER A 213 3.05 -12.68 3.91
CA SER A 213 2.75 -11.69 4.94
C SER A 213 4.03 -10.97 5.39
N PRO A 214 3.96 -9.68 5.77
CA PRO A 214 5.10 -8.96 6.34
C PRO A 214 5.78 -9.73 7.47
N ARG A 215 4.99 -10.30 8.37
CA ARG A 215 5.49 -11.11 9.49
C ARG A 215 6.29 -12.33 9.03
N ASN A 216 5.75 -13.11 8.09
CA ASN A 216 6.46 -14.30 7.59
C ASN A 216 7.76 -13.93 6.88
N LEU A 217 7.75 -12.83 6.10
CA LEU A 217 8.95 -12.32 5.46
C LEU A 217 10.04 -11.97 6.46
N LYS A 218 9.68 -11.26 7.53
CA LYS A 218 10.62 -10.92 8.62
C LYS A 218 11.17 -12.17 9.32
N LEU A 219 10.34 -13.17 9.57
CA LEU A 219 10.76 -14.42 10.20
C LEU A 219 11.67 -15.25 9.30
N LYS A 220 11.43 -15.23 7.98
CA LYS A 220 12.16 -16.05 6.99
C LYS A 220 13.49 -15.45 6.57
N TYR A 221 13.51 -14.13 6.37
CA TYR A 221 14.66 -13.42 5.79
C TYR A 221 15.40 -12.56 6.80
N GLY A 222 14.79 -12.26 7.95
CA GLY A 222 15.39 -11.45 9.01
C GLY A 222 16.42 -12.24 9.80
N GLU A 223 17.40 -11.51 10.29
CA GLU A 223 18.36 -12.01 11.26
C GLU A 223 17.80 -11.78 12.66
N ARG A 224 17.93 -12.80 13.53
CA ARG A 224 17.49 -12.68 14.93
C ARG A 224 18.58 -12.00 15.75
N MET A 225 18.61 -10.66 15.70
CA MET A 225 19.59 -9.83 16.37
C MET A 225 18.95 -9.04 17.52
N VAL A 226 19.77 -8.73 18.52
CA VAL A 226 19.42 -7.82 19.61
C VAL A 226 20.46 -6.70 19.65
N LEU A 227 20.01 -5.46 19.64
CA LEU A 227 20.82 -4.30 19.97
C LEU A 227 20.80 -4.12 21.48
N VAL A 228 21.97 -4.17 22.10
CA VAL A 228 22.15 -3.92 23.55
C VAL A 228 22.95 -2.64 23.73
N GLU A 229 22.40 -1.71 24.51
CA GLU A 229 23.13 -0.54 25.00
C GLU A 229 23.47 -0.78 26.48
N TYR A 230 24.74 -0.70 26.82
CA TYR A 230 25.20 -0.98 28.18
C TYR A 230 26.29 -0.01 28.62
N LYS A 231 26.43 0.18 29.93
CA LYS A 231 27.50 1.02 30.53
C LYS A 231 28.75 0.21 30.80
N GLU A 232 29.88 0.70 30.26
CA GLU A 232 31.20 0.18 30.57
C GLU A 232 32.19 1.33 30.73
N GLY A 233 32.86 1.40 31.88
CA GLY A 233 33.82 2.47 32.18
C GLY A 233 33.22 3.89 32.20
N GLY A 234 31.93 4.02 32.49
CA GLY A 234 31.21 5.32 32.51
C GLY A 234 30.74 5.79 31.14
N MET A 235 30.94 5.02 30.07
CA MET A 235 30.49 5.28 28.71
C MET A 235 29.41 4.30 28.29
N VAL A 236 28.43 4.77 27.49
CA VAL A 236 27.43 3.92 26.85
C VAL A 236 28.02 3.28 25.61
N LYS A 237 28.01 1.95 25.57
CA LYS A 237 28.40 1.15 24.41
C LYS A 237 27.19 0.51 23.76
N LYS A 238 27.26 0.28 22.43
CA LYS A 238 26.24 -0.40 21.65
C LYS A 238 26.83 -1.65 21.00
N GLU A 239 26.13 -2.76 21.15
CA GLU A 239 26.58 -4.04 20.59
C GLU A 239 25.40 -4.76 19.94
N TYR A 240 25.59 -5.28 18.71
CA TYR A 240 24.60 -6.11 18.02
C TYR A 240 24.98 -7.57 18.25
N LEU A 241 24.07 -8.33 18.87
CA LEU A 241 24.30 -9.71 19.24
C LEU A 241 23.29 -10.63 18.58
N SER A 242 23.77 -11.70 17.96
CA SER A 242 22.92 -12.73 17.37
C SER A 242 22.27 -13.58 18.47
N MET A 243 20.94 -13.74 18.37
CA MET A 243 20.20 -14.65 19.26
C MET A 243 20.39 -16.13 18.89
N VAL A 244 21.03 -16.41 17.75
CA VAL A 244 21.24 -17.77 17.22
C VAL A 244 22.66 -18.25 17.50
N GLU A 245 23.66 -17.39 17.34
CA GLU A 245 25.07 -17.73 17.56
C GLU A 245 25.40 -17.93 19.03
N GLU A 246 26.07 -19.04 19.34
CA GLU A 246 26.38 -19.41 20.73
C GLU A 246 27.28 -18.39 21.42
N LYS A 247 28.25 -17.83 20.70
CA LYS A 247 29.19 -16.82 21.20
C LYS A 247 28.42 -15.54 21.65
N ASP A 248 27.52 -15.10 20.83
CA ASP A 248 26.75 -13.86 21.09
C ASP A 248 25.73 -14.08 22.20
N ARG A 249 25.09 -15.25 22.26
CA ARG A 249 24.22 -15.63 23.39
C ARG A 249 24.96 -15.65 24.73
N LYS A 250 26.18 -16.19 24.75
CA LYS A 250 27.02 -16.15 25.96
C LYS A 250 27.38 -14.72 26.34
N ARG A 251 27.67 -13.86 25.36
CA ARG A 251 27.95 -12.46 25.59
C ARG A 251 26.74 -11.73 26.13
N LEU A 252 25.56 -11.94 25.55
CA LEU A 252 24.29 -11.36 25.98
C LEU A 252 23.97 -11.74 27.42
N ASN A 253 24.08 -13.04 27.78
CA ASN A 253 23.84 -13.52 29.15
C ASN A 253 24.77 -12.83 30.14
N ARG A 254 26.07 -12.70 29.81
CA ARG A 254 27.03 -11.98 30.65
C ARG A 254 26.64 -10.55 30.89
N LEU A 255 26.22 -9.81 29.84
CA LEU A 255 25.77 -8.42 29.98
C LEU A 255 24.51 -8.30 30.85
N ILE A 256 23.60 -9.28 30.78
CA ILE A 256 22.41 -9.35 31.64
C ILE A 256 22.83 -9.59 33.10
N ASP A 257 23.73 -10.54 33.34
CA ASP A 257 24.21 -10.92 34.69
C ASP A 257 24.99 -9.76 35.36
N GLU A 258 25.73 -8.96 34.59
CA GLU A 258 26.47 -7.79 35.04
C GLU A 258 25.55 -6.62 35.44
N GLY A 259 24.28 -6.62 35.00
CA GLY A 259 23.29 -5.61 35.34
C GLY A 259 23.57 -4.21 34.77
N ASN A 260 24.44 -4.08 33.77
CA ASN A 260 24.89 -2.82 33.20
C ASN A 260 24.09 -2.39 31.95
N ILE A 261 23.06 -3.16 31.55
CA ILE A 261 22.22 -2.87 30.35
C ILE A 261 21.34 -1.66 30.63
N GLU A 262 21.39 -0.67 29.76
CA GLU A 262 20.45 0.47 29.75
C GLU A 262 19.23 0.20 28.90
N THR A 263 19.43 -0.31 27.68
CA THR A 263 18.33 -0.66 26.77
C THR A 263 18.67 -1.95 26.01
N MET A 264 17.61 -2.69 25.65
CA MET A 264 17.70 -3.88 24.84
C MET A 264 16.54 -3.88 23.85
N HIS A 265 16.87 -3.91 22.56
CA HIS A 265 15.88 -3.89 21.48
C HIS A 265 16.08 -5.06 20.52
N SER A 266 15.03 -5.83 20.29
CA SER A 266 15.05 -6.81 19.20
C SER A 266 15.13 -6.07 17.86
N GLN A 267 16.06 -6.49 17.01
CA GLN A 267 16.20 -5.98 15.66
C GLN A 267 15.46 -6.94 14.72
N GLU A 268 14.33 -6.48 14.20
CA GLU A 268 13.62 -7.18 13.13
C GLU A 268 14.05 -6.59 11.79
N ALA A 269 14.28 -7.45 10.80
CA ALA A 269 14.52 -6.96 9.45
C ALA A 269 13.33 -6.15 8.94
N THR A 270 13.61 -5.04 8.30
CA THR A 270 12.59 -4.24 7.62
C THR A 270 12.19 -4.89 6.29
N LEU A 271 10.98 -4.62 5.80
CA LEU A 271 10.58 -5.05 4.46
C LEU A 271 11.51 -4.50 3.37
N GLU A 272 12.14 -3.32 3.59
CA GLU A 272 13.11 -2.74 2.66
C GLU A 272 14.39 -3.59 2.58
N GLU A 273 14.96 -3.98 3.71
CA GLU A 273 16.13 -4.88 3.75
C GLU A 273 15.83 -6.22 3.11
N ILE A 274 14.64 -6.76 3.36
CA ILE A 274 14.20 -8.02 2.75
C ILE A 274 14.03 -7.86 1.24
N PHE A 275 13.44 -6.75 0.77
CA PHE A 275 13.31 -6.44 -0.64
C PHE A 275 14.69 -6.41 -1.33
N ILE A 276 15.66 -5.70 -0.75
CA ILE A 276 17.03 -5.61 -1.28
C ILE A 276 17.67 -7.02 -1.32
N LYS A 277 17.50 -7.81 -0.26
CA LYS A 277 18.06 -9.17 -0.17
C LYS A 277 17.50 -10.11 -1.23
N VAL A 278 16.21 -9.99 -1.55
CA VAL A 278 15.51 -10.85 -2.51
C VAL A 278 15.77 -10.42 -3.96
N THR A 279 15.75 -9.11 -4.23
CA THR A 279 15.84 -8.58 -5.60
C THR A 279 17.24 -8.17 -6.02
N GLY A 280 18.17 -8.01 -5.06
CA GLY A 280 19.50 -7.46 -5.29
C GLY A 280 19.52 -5.96 -5.65
N ARG A 281 18.40 -5.25 -5.52
CA ARG A 281 18.24 -3.82 -5.89
C ARG A 281 17.60 -3.03 -4.76
N GLY A 282 18.07 -1.77 -4.57
CA GLY A 282 17.40 -0.81 -3.70
C GLY A 282 16.12 -0.22 -4.30
N LEU A 283 15.34 0.48 -3.48
CA LEU A 283 14.07 1.12 -3.86
C LEU A 283 14.24 2.48 -4.59
N LYS A 284 15.48 2.91 -4.83
CA LYS A 284 15.78 4.21 -5.48
C LYS A 284 15.58 4.15 -6.98
#